data_aae1964e1dcbfb62a43fede88aaa85f1
#
_entry.id   aae1964e1dcbfb62a43fede88aaa85f1
#
_cell.length_a   1.000
_cell.length_b   1.000
_cell.length_c   1.000
_cell.angle_alpha   90.00
_cell.angle_beta   90.00
_cell.angle_gamma   90.00
#
_symmetry.space_group_name_H-M   'P 1'
#
loop_
_entity.id
_entity.type
_entity.pdbx_description
1 polymer ?
#
loop_
_entity_poly.entity_id
_entity_poly.type
_entity_poly.pdbx_seq_one_letter_code
_entity_poly.pdbx_strand_id
1 'polypeptide(L)'
;GDPVAFADWRAINAQALIAGAVDVQDGRLTVKFRVFDSFAGAEIGSGLQLAGTPEGWRRMAHKVADIVYTRLTGEAAYFDSRVVFVAESGPKDSRRKRLALMDYDGANLQYLTDSSAIVFAPRFDPSGQQILYTSYATGVPRIHVLSTGDVASRVFDIQAGLMSYAPRFSPDGKIMVYSVTTGADTDIYAMDLA
;
A
#
# COMPACT_ATOMS: atom_id res chain seq x y z
N GLY A 1 -34.05 -10.71 3.93
CA GLY A 1 -34.09 -9.34 4.46
C GLY A 1 -35.28 -8.59 3.86
N ASP A 2 -35.74 -7.57 4.53
CA ASP A 2 -36.85 -6.77 4.06
C ASP A 2 -36.51 -6.12 2.69
N PRO A 3 -37.49 -5.89 1.81
CA PRO A 3 -37.28 -5.24 0.55
C PRO A 3 -36.81 -3.79 0.75
N VAL A 4 -35.86 -3.36 -0.09
CA VAL A 4 -35.34 -1.99 -0.02
C VAL A 4 -36.40 -0.98 -0.43
N ALA A 5 -36.72 -0.02 0.45
CA ALA A 5 -37.65 1.07 0.14
C ALA A 5 -36.96 2.18 -0.66
N PHE A 6 -36.69 1.95 -1.95
CA PHE A 6 -35.96 2.90 -2.81
C PHE A 6 -36.58 4.30 -2.87
N ALA A 7 -37.90 4.42 -2.68
CA ALA A 7 -38.60 5.71 -2.70
C ALA A 7 -38.08 6.65 -1.59
N ASP A 8 -37.84 6.13 -0.41
CA ASP A 8 -37.35 6.91 0.74
C ASP A 8 -35.93 7.43 0.51
N TRP A 9 -35.08 6.60 -0.09
CA TRP A 9 -33.71 6.97 -0.43
C TRP A 9 -33.65 8.02 -1.55
N ARG A 10 -34.52 7.91 -2.55
CA ARG A 10 -34.66 8.93 -3.59
C ARG A 10 -35.14 10.27 -3.04
N ALA A 11 -36.04 10.25 -2.06
CA ALA A 11 -36.56 11.47 -1.43
C ALA A 11 -35.47 12.32 -0.78
N ILE A 12 -34.39 11.70 -0.29
CA ILE A 12 -33.23 12.40 0.28
C ILE A 12 -32.07 12.55 -0.73
N ASN A 13 -32.33 12.27 -2.01
CA ASN A 13 -31.37 12.35 -3.11
C ASN A 13 -30.14 11.44 -2.92
N ALA A 14 -30.28 10.30 -2.25
CA ALA A 14 -29.22 9.29 -2.16
C ALA A 14 -29.13 8.54 -3.50
N GLN A 15 -28.01 8.66 -4.20
CA GLN A 15 -27.79 8.03 -5.51
C GLN A 15 -27.50 6.52 -5.37
N ALA A 16 -26.75 6.15 -4.34
CA ALA A 16 -26.42 4.77 -4.06
C ALA A 16 -26.75 4.40 -2.61
N LEU A 17 -27.07 3.14 -2.41
CA LEU A 17 -27.32 2.56 -1.09
C LEU A 17 -26.44 1.34 -0.90
N ILE A 18 -25.77 1.27 0.24
CA ILE A 18 -25.06 0.09 0.69
C ILE A 18 -25.83 -0.52 1.85
N ALA A 19 -26.32 -1.72 1.68
CA ALA A 19 -27.01 -2.47 2.73
C ALA A 19 -26.23 -3.73 3.07
N GLY A 20 -26.09 -4.02 4.36
CA GLY A 20 -25.30 -5.18 4.78
C GLY A 20 -25.47 -5.53 6.24
N ALA A 21 -24.76 -6.58 6.64
CA ALA A 21 -24.69 -7.05 8.02
C ALA A 21 -23.24 -7.41 8.37
N VAL A 22 -22.89 -7.16 9.61
CA VAL A 22 -21.61 -7.54 10.22
C VAL A 22 -21.90 -8.49 11.36
N ASP A 23 -21.19 -9.60 11.40
CA ASP A 23 -21.33 -10.62 12.42
C ASP A 23 -19.97 -11.13 12.88
N VAL A 24 -19.85 -11.44 14.17
CA VAL A 24 -18.65 -12.06 14.76
C VAL A 24 -19.08 -13.31 15.52
N GLN A 25 -18.72 -14.46 14.99
CA GLN A 25 -18.98 -15.76 15.62
C GLN A 25 -17.71 -16.59 15.65
N ASP A 26 -17.44 -17.22 16.78
CA ASP A 26 -16.30 -18.13 16.98
C ASP A 26 -14.95 -17.55 16.53
N GLY A 27 -14.71 -16.25 16.82
CA GLY A 27 -13.49 -15.55 16.41
C GLY A 27 -13.41 -15.26 14.91
N ARG A 28 -14.51 -15.38 14.18
CA ARG A 28 -14.60 -15.06 12.73
C ARG A 28 -15.48 -13.86 12.52
N LEU A 29 -14.89 -12.82 11.95
CA LEU A 29 -15.60 -11.64 11.45
C LEU A 29 -16.14 -11.93 10.05
N THR A 30 -17.43 -11.70 9.85
CA THR A 30 -18.09 -11.82 8.54
C THR A 30 -18.82 -10.51 8.20
N VAL A 31 -18.59 -10.00 7.00
CA VAL A 31 -19.29 -8.83 6.45
C VAL A 31 -19.99 -9.25 5.18
N LYS A 32 -21.31 -9.07 5.15
CA LYS A 32 -22.16 -9.28 3.97
C LYS A 32 -22.72 -7.95 3.52
N PHE A 33 -22.67 -7.65 2.22
CA PHE A 33 -23.21 -6.39 1.73
C PHE A 33 -23.67 -6.49 0.28
N ARG A 34 -24.56 -5.55 -0.09
CA ARG A 34 -25.06 -5.29 -1.44
C ARG A 34 -24.97 -3.81 -1.72
N VAL A 35 -24.79 -3.46 -2.98
CA VAL A 35 -24.78 -2.07 -3.47
C VAL A 35 -25.94 -1.90 -4.42
N PHE A 36 -26.70 -0.82 -4.26
CA PHE A 36 -27.87 -0.54 -5.08
C PHE A 36 -27.79 0.84 -5.70
N ASP A 37 -28.28 0.98 -6.92
CA ASP A 37 -28.66 2.26 -7.50
C ASP A 37 -30.06 2.61 -7.04
N SER A 38 -30.19 3.68 -6.27
CA SER A 38 -31.46 4.08 -5.69
C SER A 38 -32.44 4.62 -6.74
N PHE A 39 -31.95 5.21 -7.83
CA PHE A 39 -32.78 5.75 -8.90
C PHE A 39 -33.24 4.66 -9.87
N ALA A 40 -32.35 3.75 -10.26
CA ALA A 40 -32.71 2.58 -11.06
C ALA A 40 -33.54 1.56 -10.26
N GLY A 41 -33.49 1.57 -8.93
CA GLY A 41 -34.13 0.60 -8.06
C GLY A 41 -33.56 -0.82 -8.24
N ALA A 42 -32.29 -0.93 -8.55
CA ALA A 42 -31.63 -2.18 -8.90
C ALA A 42 -30.31 -2.39 -8.14
N GLU A 43 -29.94 -3.64 -7.95
CA GLU A 43 -28.63 -4.02 -7.37
C GLU A 43 -27.52 -3.81 -8.39
N ILE A 44 -26.42 -3.17 -7.97
CA ILE A 44 -25.19 -3.00 -8.76
C ILE A 44 -24.26 -4.18 -8.48
N GLY A 45 -24.17 -5.10 -9.41
CA GLY A 45 -23.46 -6.38 -9.26
C GLY A 45 -24.21 -7.35 -8.33
N SER A 46 -23.55 -8.34 -7.81
CA SER A 46 -24.11 -9.32 -6.87
C SER A 46 -23.72 -9.04 -5.42
N GLY A 47 -24.52 -9.50 -4.46
CA GLY A 47 -24.18 -9.48 -3.05
C GLY A 47 -22.86 -10.19 -2.78
N LEU A 48 -22.09 -9.68 -1.82
CA LEU A 48 -20.78 -10.23 -1.45
C LEU A 48 -20.70 -10.52 0.04
N GLN A 49 -19.85 -11.51 0.34
CA GLN A 49 -19.47 -11.85 1.70
C GLN A 49 -17.95 -11.88 1.80
N LEU A 50 -17.41 -11.13 2.75
CA LEU A 50 -16.02 -11.18 3.17
C LEU A 50 -15.93 -11.81 4.55
N ALA A 51 -14.84 -12.53 4.82
CA ALA A 51 -14.60 -13.12 6.13
C ALA A 51 -13.11 -13.02 6.49
N GLY A 52 -12.83 -12.90 7.78
CA GLY A 52 -11.49 -12.78 8.33
C GLY A 52 -11.50 -12.88 9.85
N THR A 53 -10.41 -12.47 10.50
CA THR A 53 -10.36 -12.34 11.95
C THR A 53 -10.87 -10.97 12.40
N PRO A 54 -11.39 -10.83 13.64
CA PRO A 54 -11.83 -9.55 14.17
C PRO A 54 -10.75 -8.47 14.14
N GLU A 55 -9.49 -8.82 14.38
CA GLU A 55 -8.34 -7.90 14.36
C GLU A 55 -8.11 -7.30 12.97
N GLY A 56 -8.47 -8.04 11.91
CA GLY A 56 -8.36 -7.62 10.51
C GLY A 56 -9.51 -6.73 10.01
N TRP A 57 -10.39 -6.24 10.91
CA TRP A 57 -11.59 -5.49 10.55
C TRP A 57 -11.32 -4.26 9.68
N ARG A 58 -10.22 -3.53 9.94
CA ARG A 58 -9.87 -2.33 9.17
C ARG A 58 -9.56 -2.67 7.72
N ARG A 59 -8.72 -3.67 7.49
CA ARG A 59 -8.41 -4.14 6.13
C ARG A 59 -9.64 -4.68 5.41
N MET A 60 -10.53 -5.33 6.14
CA MET A 60 -11.81 -5.77 5.59
C MET A 60 -12.69 -4.57 5.18
N ALA A 61 -12.74 -3.51 5.99
CA ALA A 61 -13.44 -2.27 5.64
C ALA A 61 -12.86 -1.60 4.39
N HIS A 62 -11.53 -1.55 4.25
CA HIS A 62 -10.88 -1.05 3.03
C HIS A 62 -11.25 -1.87 1.79
N LYS A 63 -11.29 -3.20 1.90
CA LYS A 63 -11.74 -4.08 0.80
C LYS A 63 -13.21 -3.84 0.43
N VAL A 64 -14.08 -3.62 1.41
CA VAL A 64 -15.48 -3.22 1.14
C VAL A 64 -15.51 -1.90 0.40
N ALA A 65 -14.73 -0.91 0.85
CA ALA A 65 -14.63 0.40 0.19
C ALA A 65 -14.11 0.29 -1.25
N ASP A 66 -13.09 -0.55 -1.51
CA ASP A 66 -12.58 -0.82 -2.85
C ASP A 66 -13.67 -1.37 -3.77
N ILE A 67 -14.41 -2.38 -3.30
CA ILE A 67 -15.48 -3.01 -4.09
C ILE A 67 -16.59 -2.01 -4.39
N VAL A 68 -17.01 -1.24 -3.39
CA VAL A 68 -18.06 -0.22 -3.53
C VAL A 68 -17.60 0.86 -4.51
N TYR A 69 -16.39 1.39 -4.36
CA TYR A 69 -15.83 2.41 -5.23
C TYR A 69 -15.80 1.95 -6.68
N THR A 70 -15.22 0.76 -6.94
CA THR A 70 -15.12 0.22 -8.29
C THR A 70 -16.51 0.00 -8.91
N ARG A 71 -17.49 -0.46 -8.14
CA ARG A 71 -18.86 -0.66 -8.64
C ARG A 71 -19.58 0.64 -9.00
N LEU A 72 -19.33 1.70 -8.23
CA LEU A 72 -19.99 2.99 -8.44
C LEU A 72 -19.31 3.84 -9.52
N THR A 73 -17.99 3.76 -9.65
CA THR A 73 -17.21 4.64 -10.54
C THR A 73 -16.68 3.93 -11.77
N GLY A 74 -16.52 2.61 -11.74
CA GLY A 74 -15.83 1.83 -12.76
C GLY A 74 -14.30 1.96 -12.72
N GLU A 75 -13.75 2.73 -11.78
CA GLU A 75 -12.32 2.99 -11.66
C GLU A 75 -11.63 1.97 -10.74
N ALA A 76 -10.30 1.85 -10.89
CA ALA A 76 -9.49 1.04 -9.99
C ALA A 76 -9.49 1.63 -8.58
N ALA A 77 -9.75 0.78 -7.59
CA ALA A 77 -9.76 1.16 -6.19
C ALA A 77 -8.35 1.22 -5.58
N TYR A 78 -8.23 1.87 -4.41
CA TYR A 78 -6.95 2.12 -3.74
C TYR A 78 -7.03 2.15 -2.20
N PHE A 79 -8.17 1.86 -1.60
CA PHE A 79 -8.35 1.94 -0.14
C PHE A 79 -7.60 0.83 0.63
N ASP A 80 -7.48 -0.39 0.06
CA ASP A 80 -6.64 -1.47 0.63
C ASP A 80 -5.19 -1.33 0.18
N SER A 81 -4.66 -0.11 0.12
CA SER A 81 -3.27 0.18 -0.21
C SER A 81 -2.47 0.64 0.99
N ARG A 82 -1.15 0.60 0.86
CA ARG A 82 -0.21 1.05 1.89
C ARG A 82 0.73 2.12 1.32
N VAL A 83 1.17 3.00 2.20
CA VAL A 83 2.09 4.08 1.88
C VAL A 83 3.43 3.81 2.56
N VAL A 84 4.50 3.71 1.77
CA VAL A 84 5.87 3.70 2.29
C VAL A 84 6.49 5.07 2.11
N PHE A 85 7.11 5.59 3.17
CA PHE A 85 7.68 6.93 3.18
C PHE A 85 8.89 7.04 4.10
N VAL A 86 9.60 8.15 4.02
CA VAL A 86 10.68 8.48 4.96
C VAL A 86 10.13 9.38 6.06
N ALA A 87 10.09 8.85 7.27
CA ALA A 87 9.78 9.63 8.45
C ALA A 87 11.03 10.36 8.95
N GLU A 88 10.92 11.67 9.10
CA GLU A 88 11.99 12.52 9.61
C GLU A 88 11.67 13.03 11.00
N SER A 89 12.68 13.09 11.87
CA SER A 89 12.57 13.63 13.23
C SER A 89 13.88 14.31 13.66
N GLY A 90 13.82 15.06 14.76
CA GLY A 90 14.98 15.77 15.30
C GLY A 90 15.20 17.16 14.70
N PRO A 91 16.16 17.93 15.22
CA PRO A 91 16.47 19.29 14.78
C PRO A 91 17.06 19.29 13.35
N LYS A 92 17.06 20.46 12.71
CA LYS A 92 17.40 20.61 11.27
C LYS A 92 18.83 20.14 10.94
N ASP A 93 19.74 20.29 11.85
CA ASP A 93 21.17 19.98 11.72
C ASP A 93 21.53 18.55 12.15
N SER A 94 20.57 17.80 12.74
CA SER A 94 20.73 16.40 13.15
C SER A 94 19.49 15.58 12.88
N ARG A 95 18.97 15.66 11.65
CA ARG A 95 17.80 14.91 11.20
C ARG A 95 18.04 13.40 11.25
N ARG A 96 17.10 12.72 11.87
CA ARG A 96 17.01 11.24 11.85
C ARG A 96 15.97 10.83 10.82
N LYS A 97 16.31 9.86 9.98
CA LYS A 97 15.45 9.36 8.92
C LYS A 97 15.21 7.87 9.11
N ARG A 98 13.97 7.44 8.96
CA ARG A 98 13.57 6.04 9.04
C ARG A 98 12.58 5.74 7.92
N LEU A 99 12.64 4.54 7.37
CA LEU A 99 11.53 4.04 6.56
C LEU A 99 10.33 3.75 7.45
N ALA A 100 9.18 4.17 7.01
CA ALA A 100 7.91 3.92 7.67
C ALA A 100 6.88 3.43 6.66
N LEU A 101 5.97 2.61 7.15
CA LEU A 101 4.85 2.04 6.42
C LEU A 101 3.57 2.35 7.19
N MET A 102 2.51 2.70 6.49
CA MET A 102 1.17 2.87 7.06
C MET A 102 0.11 2.46 6.05
N ASP A 103 -1.10 2.24 6.53
CA ASP A 103 -2.26 2.08 5.65
C ASP A 103 -2.58 3.41 4.97
N TYR A 104 -3.32 3.37 3.88
CA TYR A 104 -3.74 4.54 3.11
C TYR A 104 -4.35 5.65 3.97
N ASP A 105 -5.10 5.28 5.01
CA ASP A 105 -5.79 6.22 5.92
C ASP A 105 -4.93 6.70 7.10
N GLY A 106 -3.62 6.40 7.09
CA GLY A 106 -2.66 6.79 8.12
C GLY A 106 -2.61 5.86 9.34
N ALA A 107 -3.43 4.81 9.39
CA ALA A 107 -3.40 3.84 10.48
C ALA A 107 -2.24 2.85 10.35
N ASN A 108 -2.01 2.06 11.40
CA ASN A 108 -1.02 0.97 11.44
C ASN A 108 0.40 1.44 11.09
N LEU A 109 0.77 2.65 11.54
CA LEU A 109 2.12 3.18 11.34
C LEU A 109 3.15 2.24 11.96
N GLN A 110 4.07 1.78 11.12
CA GLN A 110 5.18 0.91 11.51
C GLN A 110 6.50 1.48 10.98
N TYR A 111 7.52 1.54 11.83
CA TYR A 111 8.87 1.85 11.38
C TYR A 111 9.58 0.58 10.91
N LEU A 112 10.09 0.60 9.68
CA LEU A 112 10.73 -0.54 9.04
C LEU A 112 12.24 -0.56 9.23
N THR A 113 12.84 0.61 9.54
CA THR A 113 14.27 0.75 9.86
C THR A 113 14.43 1.55 11.14
N ASP A 114 15.57 1.40 11.78
CA ASP A 114 16.00 2.31 12.83
C ASP A 114 16.46 3.66 12.24
N SER A 115 17.04 4.52 13.09
CA SER A 115 17.56 5.83 12.69
C SER A 115 19.09 5.88 12.65
N SER A 116 19.76 4.73 12.58
CA SER A 116 21.23 4.62 12.58
C SER A 116 21.84 5.08 11.27
N ALA A 117 21.09 5.02 10.16
CA ALA A 117 21.53 5.42 8.83
C ALA A 117 20.52 6.34 8.14
N ILE A 118 21.03 7.18 7.25
CA ILE A 118 20.17 7.98 6.36
C ILE A 118 19.56 7.05 5.31
N VAL A 119 18.25 7.09 5.17
CA VAL A 119 17.49 6.34 4.17
C VAL A 119 16.65 7.28 3.31
N PHE A 120 16.43 6.94 2.04
CA PHE A 120 15.62 7.75 1.12
C PHE A 120 15.13 6.96 -0.09
N ALA A 121 14.20 7.57 -0.86
CA ALA A 121 13.64 7.07 -2.11
C ALA A 121 13.03 5.66 -2.03
N PRO A 122 12.19 5.32 -1.01
CA PRO A 122 11.56 4.02 -0.97
C PRO A 122 10.57 3.83 -2.13
N ARG A 123 10.49 2.59 -2.63
CA ARG A 123 9.54 2.17 -3.67
C ARG A 123 9.10 0.75 -3.45
N PHE A 124 7.80 0.53 -3.51
CA PHE A 124 7.25 -0.81 -3.57
C PHE A 124 7.56 -1.47 -4.92
N ASP A 125 7.72 -2.78 -4.87
CA ASP A 125 7.54 -3.62 -6.04
C ASP A 125 6.04 -3.67 -6.43
N PRO A 126 5.68 -4.09 -7.65
CA PRO A 126 4.29 -4.17 -8.08
C PRO A 126 3.39 -5.09 -7.23
N SER A 127 3.97 -6.07 -6.55
CA SER A 127 3.22 -6.97 -5.65
C SER A 127 2.99 -6.38 -4.26
N GLY A 128 3.70 -5.31 -3.88
CA GLY A 128 3.68 -4.72 -2.55
C GLY A 128 4.38 -5.56 -1.47
N GLN A 129 5.14 -6.58 -1.86
CA GLN A 129 5.84 -7.48 -0.92
C GLN A 129 7.27 -7.04 -0.64
N GLN A 130 7.86 -6.24 -1.52
CA GLN A 130 9.22 -5.74 -1.37
C GLN A 130 9.26 -4.22 -1.49
N ILE A 131 10.25 -3.63 -0.82
CA ILE A 131 10.55 -2.20 -0.88
C ILE A 131 12.01 -2.04 -1.26
N LEU A 132 12.29 -1.41 -2.39
CA LEU A 132 13.62 -0.89 -2.70
C LEU A 132 13.79 0.47 -2.06
N TYR A 133 14.98 0.75 -1.55
CA TYR A 133 15.34 2.05 -1.01
C TYR A 133 16.85 2.26 -1.04
N THR A 134 17.28 3.49 -0.87
CA THR A 134 18.69 3.82 -0.73
C THR A 134 19.03 4.05 0.73
N SER A 135 20.17 3.52 1.19
CA SER A 135 20.67 3.68 2.55
C SER A 135 22.16 3.99 2.57
N TYR A 136 22.57 4.80 3.54
CA TYR A 136 23.97 5.09 3.87
C TYR A 136 24.53 4.19 5.00
N ALA A 137 23.89 3.09 5.32
CA ALA A 137 24.33 2.17 6.40
C ALA A 137 25.76 1.63 6.19
N THR A 138 26.25 1.60 4.95
CA THR A 138 27.60 1.15 4.58
C THR A 138 28.61 2.31 4.44
N GLY A 139 28.24 3.53 4.84
CA GLY A 139 29.05 4.75 4.68
C GLY A 139 28.92 5.44 3.33
N VAL A 140 28.47 4.74 2.30
CA VAL A 140 28.15 5.26 0.96
C VAL A 140 26.73 4.85 0.58
N PRO A 141 26.06 5.58 -0.33
CA PRO A 141 24.70 5.21 -0.73
C PRO A 141 24.70 3.88 -1.45
N ARG A 142 23.86 2.97 -0.98
CA ARG A 142 23.62 1.64 -1.55
C ARG A 142 22.14 1.37 -1.66
N ILE A 143 21.77 0.58 -2.65
CA ILE A 143 20.40 0.09 -2.79
C ILE A 143 20.21 -1.10 -1.86
N HIS A 144 19.13 -1.06 -1.13
CA HIS A 144 18.67 -2.13 -0.26
C HIS A 144 17.29 -2.60 -0.72
N VAL A 145 17.01 -3.87 -0.50
CA VAL A 145 15.67 -4.44 -0.61
C VAL A 145 15.21 -4.90 0.78
N LEU A 146 13.98 -4.59 1.11
CA LEU A 146 13.33 -4.97 2.36
C LEU A 146 12.07 -5.75 2.04
N SER A 147 11.89 -6.92 2.66
CA SER A 147 10.64 -7.67 2.62
C SER A 147 9.63 -7.06 3.58
N THR A 148 8.39 -6.88 3.16
CA THR A 148 7.33 -6.33 4.03
C THR A 148 6.74 -7.36 4.99
N GLY A 149 6.99 -8.66 4.78
CA GLY A 149 6.46 -9.74 5.60
C GLY A 149 7.23 -9.96 6.90
N ASP A 150 8.55 -10.04 6.82
CA ASP A 150 9.45 -10.30 7.95
C ASP A 150 10.33 -9.09 8.32
N VAL A 151 10.18 -7.98 7.60
CA VAL A 151 10.97 -6.75 7.74
C VAL A 151 12.48 -7.02 7.60
N ALA A 152 12.84 -8.11 6.93
CA ALA A 152 14.24 -8.43 6.64
C ALA A 152 14.77 -7.52 5.53
N SER A 153 15.93 -6.89 5.78
CA SER A 153 16.60 -6.04 4.79
C SER A 153 17.94 -6.62 4.40
N ARG A 154 18.25 -6.55 3.11
CA ARG A 154 19.57 -6.90 2.57
C ARG A 154 20.06 -5.84 1.59
N VAL A 155 21.39 -5.69 1.49
CA VAL A 155 22.01 -4.86 0.46
C VAL A 155 21.83 -5.54 -0.89
N PHE A 156 21.44 -4.76 -1.88
CA PHE A 156 21.47 -5.23 -3.27
C PHE A 156 22.92 -5.15 -3.76
N ASP A 157 23.52 -6.30 -4.07
CA ASP A 157 24.92 -6.36 -4.50
C ASP A 157 25.03 -5.98 -5.98
N ILE A 158 25.25 -4.67 -6.23
CA ILE A 158 25.36 -4.15 -7.59
C ILE A 158 26.80 -4.17 -8.04
N GLN A 159 27.71 -3.60 -7.32
CA GLN A 159 29.16 -3.66 -7.55
C GLN A 159 29.86 -3.05 -6.33
N ALA A 160 30.80 -3.79 -5.77
CA ALA A 160 31.52 -3.33 -4.59
C ALA A 160 32.27 -2.01 -4.87
N GLY A 161 32.14 -1.05 -3.93
CA GLY A 161 32.84 0.23 -4.00
C GLY A 161 32.12 1.36 -4.72
N LEU A 162 31.09 1.09 -5.53
CA LEU A 162 30.33 2.13 -6.24
C LEU A 162 29.15 2.64 -5.40
N MET A 163 28.78 3.90 -5.61
CA MET A 163 27.55 4.48 -5.07
C MET A 163 26.39 4.11 -5.98
N SER A 164 25.35 3.50 -5.42
CA SER A 164 24.12 3.15 -6.12
C SER A 164 22.90 3.71 -5.40
N TYR A 165 21.94 4.31 -6.13
CA TYR A 165 20.80 5.00 -5.53
C TYR A 165 19.61 5.17 -6.48
N ALA A 166 18.51 5.67 -5.92
CA ALA A 166 17.26 5.99 -6.61
C ALA A 166 16.65 4.83 -7.41
N PRO A 167 16.52 3.62 -6.83
CA PRO A 167 16.00 2.48 -7.56
C PRO A 167 14.52 2.63 -7.91
N ARG A 168 14.12 2.00 -9.04
CA ARG A 168 12.74 1.88 -9.51
C ARG A 168 12.51 0.50 -10.09
N PHE A 169 11.37 -0.10 -9.79
CA PHE A 169 10.90 -1.28 -10.50
C PHE A 169 10.27 -0.91 -11.84
N SER A 170 10.40 -1.79 -12.82
CA SER A 170 9.51 -1.80 -13.98
C SER A 170 8.07 -2.15 -13.54
N PRO A 171 7.04 -1.80 -14.36
CA PRO A 171 5.65 -2.11 -14.03
C PRO A 171 5.34 -3.60 -13.81
N ASP A 172 6.11 -4.49 -14.44
CA ASP A 172 6.00 -5.94 -14.29
C ASP A 172 6.90 -6.51 -13.17
N GLY A 173 7.70 -5.67 -12.51
CA GLY A 173 8.60 -6.04 -11.41
C GLY A 173 9.84 -6.81 -11.81
N LYS A 174 10.10 -7.03 -13.10
CA LYS A 174 11.19 -7.88 -13.58
C LYS A 174 12.50 -7.12 -13.74
N ILE A 175 12.45 -5.82 -13.90
CA ILE A 175 13.64 -4.98 -14.10
C ILE A 175 13.71 -3.93 -12.99
N MET A 176 14.90 -3.68 -12.50
CA MET A 176 15.23 -2.54 -11.66
C MET A 176 16.07 -1.55 -12.47
N VAL A 177 15.64 -0.28 -12.50
CA VAL A 177 16.42 0.84 -13.04
C VAL A 177 16.96 1.66 -11.89
N TYR A 178 18.22 2.05 -11.94
CA TYR A 178 18.90 2.75 -10.85
C TYR A 178 20.08 3.59 -11.35
N SER A 179 20.56 4.51 -10.52
CA SER A 179 21.74 5.32 -10.79
C SER A 179 22.98 4.75 -10.13
N VAL A 180 24.11 4.82 -10.83
CA VAL A 180 25.45 4.47 -10.31
C VAL A 180 26.39 5.63 -10.56
N THR A 181 27.15 6.01 -9.52
CA THR A 181 28.24 7.00 -9.66
C THR A 181 29.58 6.30 -9.61
N THR A 182 30.40 6.57 -10.65
CA THR A 182 31.77 6.11 -10.79
C THR A 182 32.68 7.32 -10.98
N GLY A 183 33.43 7.68 -9.95
CA GLY A 183 34.25 8.89 -9.98
C GLY A 183 33.38 10.16 -10.07
N ALA A 184 33.49 10.91 -11.17
CA ALA A 184 32.73 12.14 -11.41
C ALA A 184 31.45 11.92 -12.23
N ASP A 185 31.27 10.74 -12.82
CA ASP A 185 30.17 10.44 -13.74
C ASP A 185 29.06 9.67 -13.05
N THR A 186 27.83 9.91 -13.49
CA THR A 186 26.63 9.18 -13.01
C THR A 186 25.86 8.68 -14.21
N ASP A 187 25.67 7.36 -14.26
CA ASP A 187 24.94 6.67 -15.31
C ASP A 187 23.69 5.97 -14.77
N ILE A 188 22.76 5.68 -15.67
CA ILE A 188 21.55 4.91 -15.39
C ILE A 188 21.77 3.48 -15.89
N TYR A 189 21.53 2.54 -14.98
CA TYR A 189 21.64 1.10 -15.25
C TYR A 189 20.27 0.43 -15.14
N ALA A 190 20.14 -0.68 -15.85
CA ALA A 190 19.02 -1.60 -15.72
C ALA A 190 19.55 -2.98 -15.33
N MET A 191 18.88 -3.64 -14.40
CA MET A 191 19.20 -4.97 -13.91
C MET A 191 17.97 -5.86 -14.03
N ASP A 192 18.13 -7.05 -14.59
CA ASP A 192 17.14 -8.11 -14.56
C ASP A 192 17.08 -8.69 -13.14
N LEU A 193 15.85 -8.84 -12.60
CA LEU A 193 15.58 -9.35 -11.27
C LEU A 193 15.03 -10.79 -11.29
N ALA A 194 14.82 -11.38 -12.47
CA ALA A 194 14.30 -12.73 -12.66
C ALA A 194 15.36 -13.81 -12.41
#